data_0aec1236f82e45428ace0df624c17f0f
#
_entry.id   0aec1236f82e45428ace0df624c17f0f
#
_cell.length_a   1.000
_cell.length_b   1.000
_cell.length_c   1.000
_cell.angle_alpha   90.00
_cell.angle_beta   90.00
_cell.angle_gamma   90.00
#
_symmetry.space_group_name_H-M   'P 1'
#
loop_
_entity.id
_entity.type
_entity.pdbx_description
1 polymer ?
#
loop_
_entity_poly.entity_id
_entity_poly.type
_entity_poly.pdbx_seq_one_letter_code
_entity_poly.pdbx_strand_id
1 'polypeptide(L)'
;MLAPQAAISSYELLRRFDGIDLRYIERATCCGLPMTDMGYDRKACAIERRLVEMLSGYDYIVIPSGICTDQIRNHLNQVQQTPEVDHIRATTHDIVDFLHDVLQVKSLPWAHFPHRVALHNGCHSLRSLRQARASELVIPDYSKTEDLLRLVDGLEVAYATRRDECCGFGGTFSIWDESCSGQMGLDKVSDYARNSLHYVTSADFSCLLHQQCVARKYGVDIKTYYIAEILNGDAI
;
A
#
# COMPACT_ATOMS: atom_id res chain seq x y z
N MET A 1 -15.71 6.33 3.47
CA MET A 1 -14.46 5.52 3.39
C MET A 1 -14.87 4.08 3.11
N LEU A 2 -14.37 3.47 2.04
CA LEU A 2 -14.76 2.10 1.62
C LEU A 2 -14.16 1.03 2.54
N ALA A 3 -13.05 1.33 3.21
CA ALA A 3 -12.36 0.41 4.11
C ALA A 3 -11.60 1.18 5.20
N PRO A 4 -12.25 1.47 6.31
CA PRO A 4 -11.62 2.17 7.43
C PRO A 4 -10.55 1.30 8.12
N GLN A 5 -10.65 -0.02 8.01
CA GLN A 5 -9.80 -0.94 8.75
C GLN A 5 -8.31 -0.74 8.48
N ALA A 6 -7.91 -0.54 7.22
CA ALA A 6 -6.51 -0.29 6.89
C ALA A 6 -5.92 0.95 7.60
N ALA A 7 -6.72 2.02 7.69
CA ALA A 7 -6.30 3.23 8.39
C ALA A 7 -6.30 3.03 9.93
N ILE A 8 -7.30 2.34 10.47
CA ILE A 8 -7.39 2.03 11.90
C ILE A 8 -6.21 1.18 12.33
N SER A 9 -5.96 0.05 11.66
CA SER A 9 -4.84 -0.85 12.01
C SER A 9 -3.48 -0.16 11.85
N SER A 10 -3.31 0.71 10.85
CA SER A 10 -2.07 1.51 10.72
C SER A 10 -1.89 2.48 11.88
N TYR A 11 -2.96 3.16 12.28
CA TYR A 11 -2.91 4.10 13.40
C TYR A 11 -2.63 3.38 14.73
N GLU A 12 -3.30 2.27 14.98
CA GLU A 12 -3.11 1.47 16.18
C GLU A 12 -1.72 0.82 16.25
N LEU A 13 -1.21 0.34 15.10
CA LEU A 13 0.14 -0.18 14.99
C LEU A 13 1.18 0.90 15.35
N LEU A 14 1.06 2.10 14.79
CA LEU A 14 1.99 3.19 15.07
C LEU A 14 1.95 3.66 16.53
N ARG A 15 0.80 3.58 17.19
CA ARG A 15 0.66 3.89 18.63
C ARG A 15 1.41 2.95 19.56
N ARG A 16 1.83 1.78 19.07
CA ARG A 16 2.63 0.82 19.87
C ARG A 16 4.09 1.20 19.99
N PHE A 17 4.55 2.16 19.21
CA PHE A 17 5.94 2.62 19.24
C PHE A 17 6.09 3.88 20.08
N ASP A 18 7.02 3.85 21.06
CA ASP A 18 7.30 4.99 21.91
C ASP A 18 7.97 6.14 21.13
N GLY A 19 7.77 7.36 21.62
CA GLY A 19 8.44 8.54 21.07
C GLY A 19 7.78 9.14 19.82
N ILE A 20 6.61 8.65 19.40
CA ILE A 20 5.85 9.18 18.27
C ILE A 20 4.71 10.06 18.78
N ASP A 21 4.69 11.36 18.43
CA ASP A 21 3.51 12.22 18.57
C ASP A 21 2.60 12.01 17.36
N LEU A 22 1.78 10.96 17.41
CA LEU A 22 0.92 10.56 16.31
C LEU A 22 -0.33 11.43 16.21
N ARG A 23 -0.53 12.04 15.06
CA ARG A 23 -1.70 12.87 14.75
C ARG A 23 -2.50 12.26 13.60
N TYR A 24 -3.80 12.11 13.79
CA TYR A 24 -4.72 11.73 12.72
C TYR A 24 -5.31 12.98 12.07
N ILE A 25 -5.23 13.08 10.74
CA ILE A 25 -5.77 14.22 10.00
C ILE A 25 -7.21 13.91 9.58
N GLU A 26 -8.18 14.33 10.41
CA GLU A 26 -9.62 14.04 10.21
C GLU A 26 -10.17 14.56 8.88
N ARG A 27 -9.57 15.63 8.35
CA ARG A 27 -9.99 16.27 7.09
C ARG A 27 -9.18 15.82 5.88
N ALA A 28 -8.45 14.70 6.01
CA ALA A 28 -7.68 14.17 4.89
C ALA A 28 -8.57 13.91 3.67
N THR A 29 -8.10 14.32 2.51
CA THR A 29 -8.80 14.18 1.22
C THR A 29 -8.07 13.20 0.32
N CYS A 30 -8.66 12.94 -0.87
CA CYS A 30 -8.00 12.16 -1.92
C CYS A 30 -6.65 12.81 -2.30
N CYS A 31 -5.66 11.96 -2.64
CA CYS A 31 -4.34 12.41 -3.12
C CYS A 31 -4.36 13.10 -4.50
N GLY A 32 -5.49 13.09 -5.20
CA GLY A 32 -5.64 13.74 -6.50
C GLY A 32 -5.36 12.85 -7.70
N LEU A 33 -4.76 11.67 -7.52
CA LEU A 33 -4.41 10.75 -8.60
C LEU A 33 -5.51 10.56 -9.65
N PRO A 34 -6.80 10.31 -9.30
CA PRO A 34 -7.84 10.14 -10.32
C PRO A 34 -8.01 11.36 -11.24
N MET A 35 -7.76 12.56 -10.74
CA MET A 35 -7.85 13.78 -11.55
C MET A 35 -6.64 13.92 -12.45
N THR A 36 -5.46 13.60 -11.94
CA THR A 36 -4.21 13.61 -12.71
C THR A 36 -4.26 12.58 -13.84
N ASP A 37 -4.65 11.34 -13.55
CA ASP A 37 -4.77 10.25 -14.53
C ASP A 37 -5.75 10.57 -15.66
N MET A 38 -6.79 11.35 -15.35
CA MET A 38 -7.82 11.75 -16.31
C MET A 38 -7.50 13.05 -17.04
N GLY A 39 -6.35 13.67 -16.76
CA GLY A 39 -5.93 14.93 -17.38
C GLY A 39 -6.71 16.17 -16.91
N TYR A 40 -7.36 16.09 -15.73
CA TYR A 40 -8.08 17.23 -15.15
C TYR A 40 -7.16 18.11 -14.29
N ASP A 41 -6.12 18.67 -14.88
CA ASP A 41 -5.05 19.41 -14.19
C ASP A 41 -5.55 20.51 -13.25
N ARG A 42 -6.56 21.29 -13.69
CA ARG A 42 -7.13 22.35 -12.83
C ARG A 42 -7.78 21.80 -11.56
N LYS A 43 -8.43 20.63 -11.64
CA LYS A 43 -9.05 19.97 -10.48
C LYS A 43 -7.96 19.32 -9.61
N ALA A 44 -6.97 18.69 -10.23
CA ALA A 44 -5.80 18.15 -9.55
C ALA A 44 -5.07 19.24 -8.75
N CYS A 45 -4.80 20.40 -9.34
CA CYS A 45 -4.18 21.55 -8.68
C CYS A 45 -4.93 21.99 -7.42
N ALA A 46 -6.27 22.04 -7.46
CA ALA A 46 -7.06 22.43 -6.28
C ALA A 46 -6.95 21.41 -5.14
N ILE A 47 -6.91 20.11 -5.48
CA ILE A 47 -6.74 19.02 -4.52
C ILE A 47 -5.33 19.04 -3.93
N GLU A 48 -4.32 19.15 -4.78
CA GLU A 48 -2.91 19.19 -4.36
C GLU A 48 -2.60 20.38 -3.46
N ARG A 49 -3.16 21.57 -3.76
CA ARG A 49 -3.03 22.75 -2.89
C ARG A 49 -3.57 22.48 -1.50
N ARG A 50 -4.77 21.88 -1.42
CA ARG A 50 -5.37 21.51 -0.14
C ARG A 50 -4.56 20.46 0.61
N LEU A 51 -3.94 19.50 -0.12
CA LEU A 51 -3.03 18.52 0.48
C LEU A 51 -1.82 19.22 1.10
N VAL A 52 -1.18 20.12 0.38
CA VAL A 52 -0.04 20.90 0.91
C VAL A 52 -0.42 21.62 2.19
N GLU A 53 -1.56 22.34 2.19
CA GLU A 53 -2.05 23.03 3.40
C GLU A 53 -2.30 22.07 4.58
N MET A 54 -2.76 20.85 4.32
CA MET A 54 -3.05 19.87 5.38
C MET A 54 -1.81 19.13 5.88
N LEU A 55 -0.84 18.91 5.01
CA LEU A 55 0.35 18.10 5.30
C LEU A 55 1.54 18.93 5.78
N SER A 56 1.43 20.25 5.73
CA SER A 56 2.46 21.17 6.21
C SER A 56 2.69 21.05 7.72
N GLY A 57 3.95 21.18 8.13
CA GLY A 57 4.35 21.26 9.54
C GLY A 57 4.47 19.94 10.29
N TYR A 58 4.42 18.80 9.58
CA TYR A 58 4.71 17.48 10.16
C TYR A 58 6.13 17.06 9.82
N ASP A 59 6.81 16.40 10.76
CA ASP A 59 8.14 15.82 10.55
C ASP A 59 8.08 14.61 9.61
N TYR A 60 6.99 13.82 9.71
CA TYR A 60 6.71 12.67 8.87
C TYR A 60 5.22 12.58 8.54
N ILE A 61 4.93 12.10 7.34
CA ILE A 61 3.57 11.86 6.86
C ILE A 61 3.47 10.39 6.49
N VAL A 62 2.62 9.64 7.21
CA VAL A 62 2.45 8.20 6.95
C VAL A 62 1.10 7.95 6.29
N ILE A 63 1.11 7.33 5.12
CA ILE A 63 -0.06 7.06 4.31
C ILE A 63 -0.27 5.55 4.18
N PRO A 64 -1.43 4.99 4.55
CA PRO A 64 -1.70 3.57 4.46
C PRO A 64 -2.06 3.12 3.02
N SER A 65 -1.30 3.57 2.03
CA SER A 65 -1.49 3.23 0.61
C SER A 65 -0.27 3.61 -0.22
N GLY A 66 0.36 2.63 -0.85
CA GLY A 66 1.53 2.85 -1.71
C GLY A 66 1.22 3.74 -2.92
N ILE A 67 0.04 3.59 -3.53
CA ILE A 67 -0.36 4.42 -4.68
C ILE A 67 -0.53 5.90 -4.30
N CYS A 68 -1.10 6.20 -3.13
CA CYS A 68 -1.24 7.58 -2.66
C CYS A 68 0.10 8.17 -2.23
N THR A 69 0.95 7.37 -1.62
CA THR A 69 2.33 7.75 -1.26
C THR A 69 3.12 8.12 -2.52
N ASP A 70 3.06 7.29 -3.55
CA ASP A 70 3.70 7.56 -4.84
C ASP A 70 3.19 8.85 -5.49
N GLN A 71 1.87 9.07 -5.49
CA GLN A 71 1.29 10.31 -6.02
C GLN A 71 1.86 11.56 -5.32
N ILE A 72 1.98 11.53 -3.98
CA ILE A 72 2.47 12.69 -3.24
C ILE A 72 3.99 12.85 -3.41
N ARG A 73 4.76 11.78 -3.33
CA ARG A 73 6.22 11.84 -3.44
C ARG A 73 6.69 12.23 -4.84
N ASN A 74 6.06 11.66 -5.87
CA ASN A 74 6.60 11.71 -7.23
C ASN A 74 5.75 12.52 -8.20
N HIS A 75 4.47 12.78 -7.90
CA HIS A 75 3.50 13.33 -8.84
C HIS A 75 2.71 14.55 -8.35
N LEU A 76 3.14 15.19 -7.26
CA LEU A 76 2.54 16.43 -6.73
C LEU A 76 2.99 17.64 -7.58
N ASN A 77 2.61 17.66 -8.88
CA ASN A 77 3.20 18.53 -9.91
C ASN A 77 2.29 19.67 -10.34
N GLN A 78 1.02 19.69 -9.93
CA GLN A 78 0.05 20.70 -10.38
C GLN A 78 0.05 21.95 -9.48
N VAL A 79 0.74 21.88 -8.33
CA VAL A 79 0.95 23.03 -7.44
C VAL A 79 2.29 23.73 -7.72
N GLN A 80 2.41 24.98 -7.26
CA GLN A 80 3.68 25.67 -7.27
C GLN A 80 4.72 24.88 -6.45
N GLN A 81 5.85 24.60 -7.06
CA GLN A 81 6.95 23.90 -6.39
C GLN A 81 7.66 24.86 -5.44
N THR A 82 7.57 24.57 -4.16
CA THR A 82 8.11 25.37 -3.07
C THR A 82 8.93 24.46 -2.13
N PRO A 83 9.81 25.00 -1.27
CA PRO A 83 10.52 24.22 -0.26
C PRO A 83 9.58 23.40 0.63
N GLU A 84 8.36 23.86 0.89
CA GLU A 84 7.32 23.14 1.62
C GLU A 84 6.86 21.90 0.86
N VAL A 85 6.62 22.00 -0.45
CA VAL A 85 6.27 20.86 -1.29
C VAL A 85 7.41 19.84 -1.32
N ASP A 86 8.65 20.30 -1.42
CA ASP A 86 9.82 19.42 -1.37
C ASP A 86 9.95 18.71 -0.02
N HIS A 87 9.68 19.43 1.09
CA HIS A 87 9.64 18.82 2.42
C HIS A 87 8.56 17.73 2.50
N ILE A 88 7.32 18.03 2.09
CA ILE A 88 6.23 17.06 2.09
C ILE A 88 6.59 15.80 1.28
N ARG A 89 7.20 15.97 0.10
CA ARG A 89 7.66 14.83 -0.70
C ARG A 89 8.69 13.98 0.03
N ALA A 90 9.68 14.62 0.64
CA ALA A 90 10.78 13.96 1.34
C ALA A 90 10.31 13.22 2.59
N THR A 91 9.29 13.73 3.28
CA THR A 91 8.80 13.21 4.56
C THR A 91 7.56 12.32 4.45
N THR A 92 7.01 12.15 3.23
CA THR A 92 5.89 11.24 2.99
C THR A 92 6.37 9.81 2.81
N HIS A 93 5.83 8.91 3.61
CA HIS A 93 6.10 7.49 3.60
C HIS A 93 4.80 6.67 3.55
N ASP A 94 4.85 5.47 2.99
CA ASP A 94 3.83 4.51 3.34
C ASP A 94 4.18 3.80 4.66
N ILE A 95 3.29 2.95 5.14
CA ILE A 95 3.48 2.28 6.43
C ILE A 95 4.72 1.38 6.44
N VAL A 96 5.05 0.72 5.30
CA VAL A 96 6.20 -0.17 5.18
C VAL A 96 7.51 0.62 5.22
N ASP A 97 7.63 1.66 4.40
CA ASP A 97 8.82 2.52 4.38
C ASP A 97 9.05 3.17 5.76
N PHE A 98 7.99 3.62 6.42
CA PHE A 98 8.11 4.25 7.73
C PHE A 98 8.59 3.26 8.81
N LEU A 99 8.00 2.07 8.88
CA LEU A 99 8.40 1.05 9.86
C LEU A 99 9.81 0.52 9.58
N HIS A 100 10.14 0.30 8.31
CA HIS A 100 11.41 -0.32 7.93
C HIS A 100 12.58 0.67 7.94
N ASP A 101 12.43 1.83 7.27
CA ASP A 101 13.54 2.76 7.04
C ASP A 101 13.66 3.82 8.15
N VAL A 102 12.54 4.33 8.68
CA VAL A 102 12.53 5.40 9.67
C VAL A 102 12.61 4.83 11.09
N LEU A 103 11.66 3.98 11.47
CA LEU A 103 11.64 3.37 12.81
C LEU A 103 12.61 2.20 12.96
N GLN A 104 13.06 1.61 11.84
CA GLN A 104 13.97 0.45 11.81
C GLN A 104 13.52 -0.69 12.73
N VAL A 105 12.23 -1.04 12.68
CA VAL A 105 11.59 -2.03 13.53
C VAL A 105 12.31 -3.37 13.44
N LYS A 106 12.68 -3.96 14.59
CA LYS A 106 13.41 -5.25 14.69
C LYS A 106 12.62 -6.35 15.39
N SER A 107 11.50 -6.04 16.03
CA SER A 107 10.63 -7.03 16.66
C SER A 107 9.20 -6.53 16.76
N LEU A 108 8.25 -7.46 16.72
CA LEU A 108 6.81 -7.23 16.87
C LEU A 108 6.26 -8.31 17.82
N PRO A 109 6.56 -8.22 19.15
CA PRO A 109 6.29 -9.30 20.10
C PRO A 109 4.80 -9.58 20.32
N TRP A 110 3.93 -8.69 19.85
CA TRP A 110 2.47 -8.83 19.89
C TRP A 110 1.88 -9.44 18.62
N ALA A 111 2.64 -9.52 17.52
CA ALA A 111 2.15 -9.96 16.23
C ALA A 111 2.30 -11.48 16.08
N HIS A 112 1.17 -12.18 15.87
CA HIS A 112 1.12 -13.61 15.66
C HIS A 112 0.14 -13.92 14.53
N PHE A 113 0.59 -14.63 13.48
CA PHE A 113 -0.23 -15.03 12.34
C PHE A 113 0.28 -16.35 11.75
N PRO A 114 -0.12 -17.51 12.29
CA PRO A 114 0.48 -18.82 11.99
C PRO A 114 -0.04 -19.39 10.66
N HIS A 115 0.15 -18.63 9.59
CA HIS A 115 -0.31 -19.00 8.25
C HIS A 115 0.74 -18.71 7.19
N ARG A 116 0.62 -19.44 6.08
CA ARG A 116 1.35 -19.19 4.85
C ARG A 116 0.65 -18.10 4.05
N VAL A 117 1.31 -16.96 3.88
CA VAL A 117 0.74 -15.72 3.33
C VAL A 117 1.39 -15.35 2.02
N ALA A 118 0.59 -15.18 0.98
CA ALA A 118 1.05 -14.64 -0.29
C ALA A 118 1.32 -13.13 -0.16
N LEU A 119 2.53 -12.70 -0.42
CA LEU A 119 2.86 -11.30 -0.52
C LEU A 119 2.55 -10.78 -1.94
N HIS A 120 1.63 -9.81 -2.03
CA HIS A 120 1.38 -9.04 -3.23
C HIS A 120 2.13 -7.70 -3.16
N ASN A 121 3.17 -7.56 -3.97
CA ASN A 121 3.82 -6.28 -4.18
C ASN A 121 3.00 -5.44 -5.17
N GLY A 122 2.33 -4.40 -4.69
CA GLY A 122 1.64 -3.44 -5.56
C GLY A 122 2.62 -2.77 -6.53
N CYS A 123 2.19 -2.46 -7.76
CA CYS A 123 3.09 -1.93 -8.79
C CYS A 123 3.76 -0.61 -8.40
N HIS A 124 3.06 0.28 -7.69
CA HIS A 124 3.63 1.53 -7.16
C HIS A 124 4.65 1.26 -6.05
N SER A 125 4.30 0.41 -5.08
CA SER A 125 5.21 0.00 -4.00
C SER A 125 6.48 -0.66 -4.55
N LEU A 126 6.33 -1.53 -5.56
CA LEU A 126 7.45 -2.27 -6.14
C LEU A 126 8.37 -1.39 -6.98
N ARG A 127 7.81 -0.65 -7.96
CA ARG A 127 8.60 0.04 -9.00
C ARG A 127 8.89 1.49 -8.67
N SER A 128 7.90 2.22 -8.20
CA SER A 128 8.06 3.65 -7.89
C SER A 128 8.70 3.88 -6.52
N LEU A 129 8.17 3.22 -5.47
CA LEU A 129 8.68 3.36 -4.10
C LEU A 129 9.86 2.41 -3.80
N ARG A 130 10.14 1.44 -4.69
CA ARG A 130 11.25 0.49 -4.56
C ARG A 130 11.30 -0.24 -3.22
N GLN A 131 10.15 -0.75 -2.79
CA GLN A 131 10.06 -1.50 -1.53
C GLN A 131 10.56 -2.94 -1.64
N ALA A 132 10.68 -3.44 -2.85
CA ALA A 132 11.29 -4.73 -3.12
C ALA A 132 11.98 -4.70 -4.49
N ARG A 133 12.83 -5.70 -4.74
CA ARG A 133 13.42 -5.90 -6.06
C ARG A 133 12.34 -6.35 -7.05
N ALA A 134 12.11 -5.57 -8.08
CA ALA A 134 11.32 -5.99 -9.22
C ALA A 134 12.10 -7.03 -10.07
N SER A 135 11.39 -8.05 -10.61
CA SER A 135 12.02 -9.17 -11.31
C SER A 135 12.78 -8.76 -12.58
N GLU A 136 12.43 -7.62 -13.15
CA GLU A 136 13.15 -7.04 -14.30
C GLU A 136 14.51 -6.42 -13.94
N LEU A 137 14.82 -6.25 -12.65
CA LEU A 137 16.09 -5.65 -12.21
C LEU A 137 17.14 -6.72 -11.90
N VAL A 138 18.34 -6.55 -12.45
CA VAL A 138 19.49 -7.42 -12.21
C VAL A 138 20.31 -6.87 -11.02
N ILE A 139 19.72 -6.95 -9.82
CA ILE A 139 20.33 -6.54 -8.55
C ILE A 139 20.05 -7.61 -7.48
N PRO A 140 20.76 -7.62 -6.34
CA PRO A 140 20.46 -8.52 -5.22
C PRO A 140 18.99 -8.44 -4.80
N ASP A 141 18.42 -9.56 -4.36
CA ASP A 141 17.04 -9.61 -3.90
C ASP A 141 16.90 -8.89 -2.56
N TYR A 142 15.80 -8.15 -2.41
CA TYR A 142 15.40 -7.50 -1.16
C TYR A 142 13.90 -7.25 -1.15
N SER A 143 13.31 -7.18 0.03
CA SER A 143 11.92 -6.78 0.22
C SER A 143 11.70 -6.26 1.65
N LYS A 144 11.50 -4.95 1.78
CA LYS A 144 11.17 -4.29 3.05
C LYS A 144 9.90 -4.88 3.67
N THR A 145 8.91 -5.17 2.83
CA THR A 145 7.64 -5.76 3.26
C THR A 145 7.85 -7.16 3.83
N GLU A 146 8.66 -7.99 3.16
CA GLU A 146 8.98 -9.33 3.63
C GLU A 146 9.80 -9.29 4.92
N ASP A 147 10.75 -8.36 5.04
CA ASP A 147 11.55 -8.18 6.25
C ASP A 147 10.68 -7.88 7.48
N LEU A 148 9.64 -7.04 7.33
CA LEU A 148 8.68 -6.77 8.39
C LEU A 148 7.76 -7.98 8.69
N LEU A 149 7.29 -8.69 7.66
CA LEU A 149 6.44 -9.87 7.84
C LEU A 149 7.17 -11.01 8.54
N ARG A 150 8.48 -11.15 8.33
CA ARG A 150 9.32 -12.15 9.04
C ARG A 150 9.44 -11.90 10.55
N LEU A 151 9.07 -10.71 11.03
CA LEU A 151 9.02 -10.41 12.46
C LEU A 151 7.74 -10.93 13.13
N VAL A 152 6.75 -11.39 12.35
CA VAL A 152 5.47 -11.91 12.84
C VAL A 152 5.60 -13.38 13.18
N ASP A 153 5.27 -13.73 14.41
CA ASP A 153 5.38 -15.11 14.90
C ASP A 153 4.45 -16.06 14.12
N GLY A 154 5.01 -17.18 13.68
CA GLY A 154 4.30 -18.23 12.96
C GLY A 154 4.00 -17.94 11.48
N LEU A 155 4.31 -16.76 10.96
CA LEU A 155 4.02 -16.38 9.57
C LEU A 155 5.09 -16.94 8.60
N GLU A 156 4.64 -17.57 7.52
CA GLU A 156 5.46 -17.99 6.39
C GLU A 156 5.13 -17.12 5.17
N VAL A 157 6.09 -16.34 4.66
CA VAL A 157 5.91 -15.54 3.43
C VAL A 157 6.02 -16.45 2.21
N ALA A 158 5.08 -16.32 1.29
CA ALA A 158 5.04 -17.04 0.03
C ALA A 158 4.77 -16.10 -1.15
N TYR A 159 5.06 -16.58 -2.34
CA TYR A 159 4.81 -15.84 -3.58
C TYR A 159 4.03 -16.71 -4.57
N ALA A 160 3.16 -16.07 -5.34
CA ALA A 160 2.54 -16.66 -6.51
C ALA A 160 3.59 -16.87 -7.61
N THR A 161 3.29 -17.70 -8.61
CA THR A 161 4.19 -17.97 -9.73
C THR A 161 4.58 -16.70 -10.47
N ARG A 162 3.60 -15.79 -10.68
CA ARG A 162 3.83 -14.49 -11.31
C ARG A 162 3.91 -13.41 -10.22
N ARG A 163 5.07 -13.39 -9.53
CA ARG A 163 5.31 -12.57 -8.35
C ARG A 163 4.95 -11.09 -8.56
N ASP A 164 5.42 -10.48 -9.64
CA ASP A 164 5.36 -9.03 -9.90
C ASP A 164 4.20 -8.62 -10.81
N GLU A 165 3.26 -9.54 -11.06
CA GLU A 165 2.09 -9.26 -11.88
C GLU A 165 1.15 -8.28 -11.18
N CYS A 166 0.71 -7.26 -11.94
CA CYS A 166 -0.26 -6.28 -11.47
C CYS A 166 -1.61 -6.94 -11.14
N CYS A 167 -2.27 -6.46 -10.09
CA CYS A 167 -3.61 -6.92 -9.71
C CYS A 167 -4.72 -6.47 -10.68
N GLY A 168 -4.45 -5.48 -11.53
CA GLY A 168 -5.42 -4.93 -12.48
C GLY A 168 -6.25 -3.75 -11.95
N PHE A 169 -6.11 -3.34 -10.69
CA PHE A 169 -6.89 -2.21 -10.15
C PHE A 169 -6.60 -0.91 -10.91
N GLY A 170 -5.34 -0.46 -10.94
CA GLY A 170 -4.87 0.71 -11.71
C GLY A 170 -5.64 2.01 -11.48
N GLY A 171 -6.24 2.21 -10.29
CA GLY A 171 -7.00 3.42 -9.99
C GLY A 171 -8.19 3.61 -10.94
N THR A 172 -8.13 4.64 -11.78
CA THR A 172 -9.17 4.95 -12.78
C THR A 172 -9.28 3.88 -13.87
N PHE A 173 -8.22 3.12 -14.15
CA PHE A 173 -8.21 2.04 -15.14
C PHE A 173 -9.32 1.01 -14.88
N SER A 174 -9.58 0.65 -13.62
CA SER A 174 -10.64 -0.29 -13.26
C SER A 174 -12.07 0.20 -13.61
N ILE A 175 -12.22 1.51 -13.86
CA ILE A 175 -13.49 2.12 -14.28
C ILE A 175 -13.53 2.26 -15.81
N TRP A 176 -12.40 2.58 -16.43
CA TRP A 176 -12.32 2.80 -17.89
C TRP A 176 -12.35 1.52 -18.71
N ASP A 177 -11.68 0.49 -18.23
CA ASP A 177 -11.61 -0.82 -18.85
C ASP A 177 -11.85 -1.92 -17.81
N GLU A 178 -13.11 -1.98 -17.35
CA GLU A 178 -13.55 -2.99 -16.37
C GLU A 178 -13.26 -4.41 -16.83
N SER A 179 -13.37 -4.66 -18.14
CA SER A 179 -13.15 -5.98 -18.72
C SER A 179 -11.69 -6.42 -18.57
N CYS A 180 -10.75 -5.59 -18.99
CA CYS A 180 -9.32 -5.87 -18.87
C CYS A 180 -8.87 -5.91 -17.40
N SER A 181 -9.29 -4.94 -16.59
CA SER A 181 -9.03 -4.90 -15.16
C SER A 181 -9.53 -6.16 -14.44
N GLY A 182 -10.76 -6.58 -14.72
CA GLY A 182 -11.34 -7.79 -14.15
C GLY A 182 -10.59 -9.06 -14.57
N GLN A 183 -10.15 -9.15 -15.83
CA GLN A 183 -9.35 -10.29 -16.31
C GLN A 183 -7.97 -10.35 -15.64
N MET A 184 -7.28 -9.21 -15.51
CA MET A 184 -6.00 -9.14 -14.78
C MET A 184 -6.17 -9.59 -13.33
N GLY A 185 -7.25 -9.13 -12.68
CA GLY A 185 -7.57 -9.55 -11.32
C GLY A 185 -7.84 -11.06 -11.22
N LEU A 186 -8.58 -11.62 -12.17
CA LEU A 186 -8.86 -13.06 -12.23
C LEU A 186 -7.57 -13.88 -12.43
N ASP A 187 -6.69 -13.44 -13.31
CA ASP A 187 -5.40 -14.09 -13.53
C ASP A 187 -4.57 -14.11 -12.25
N LYS A 188 -4.56 -12.98 -11.52
CA LYS A 188 -3.82 -12.87 -10.26
C LYS A 188 -4.39 -13.75 -9.16
N VAL A 189 -5.70 -13.73 -8.91
CA VAL A 189 -6.31 -14.56 -7.85
C VAL A 189 -6.26 -16.05 -8.20
N SER A 190 -6.34 -16.39 -9.49
CA SER A 190 -6.17 -17.77 -9.97
C SER A 190 -4.74 -18.28 -9.78
N ASP A 191 -3.75 -17.39 -9.85
CA ASP A 191 -2.36 -17.76 -9.59
C ASP A 191 -2.14 -18.11 -8.11
N TYR A 192 -2.77 -17.37 -7.18
CA TYR A 192 -2.77 -17.77 -5.76
C TYR A 192 -3.41 -19.14 -5.55
N ALA A 193 -4.59 -19.38 -6.14
CA ALA A 193 -5.29 -20.65 -6.01
C ALA A 193 -4.45 -21.83 -6.53
N ARG A 194 -3.80 -21.68 -7.69
CA ARG A 194 -2.88 -22.70 -8.27
C ARG A 194 -1.70 -23.02 -7.35
N ASN A 195 -1.26 -22.05 -6.54
CA ASN A 195 -0.18 -22.23 -5.59
C ASN A 195 -0.65 -22.58 -4.16
N SER A 196 -1.94 -22.88 -3.98
CA SER A 196 -2.56 -23.19 -2.68
C SER A 196 -2.33 -22.09 -1.65
N LEU A 197 -2.42 -20.82 -2.07
CA LEU A 197 -2.25 -19.63 -1.24
C LEU A 197 -3.61 -19.01 -0.95
N HIS A 198 -4.10 -19.20 0.27
CA HIS A 198 -5.42 -18.74 0.71
C HIS A 198 -5.41 -17.39 1.42
N TYR A 199 -4.27 -17.00 1.98
CA TYR A 199 -4.07 -15.71 2.65
C TYR A 199 -3.20 -14.82 1.79
N VAL A 200 -3.64 -13.56 1.58
CA VAL A 200 -2.92 -12.59 0.75
C VAL A 200 -2.76 -11.29 1.50
N THR A 201 -1.56 -10.74 1.50
CA THR A 201 -1.28 -9.42 2.08
C THR A 201 -0.59 -8.49 1.09
N SER A 202 -0.75 -7.20 1.33
CA SER A 202 -0.09 -6.13 0.58
C SER A 202 0.02 -4.86 1.41
N ALA A 203 0.98 -4.02 1.09
CA ALA A 203 1.07 -2.63 1.54
C ALA A 203 0.06 -1.71 0.83
N ASP A 204 -0.59 -2.18 -0.23
CA ASP A 204 -1.59 -1.40 -0.97
C ASP A 204 -2.99 -2.00 -0.81
N PHE A 205 -3.81 -1.32 0.01
CA PHE A 205 -5.18 -1.76 0.30
C PHE A 205 -6.05 -1.81 -0.96
N SER A 206 -5.84 -0.90 -1.91
CA SER A 206 -6.65 -0.86 -3.14
C SER A 206 -6.48 -2.11 -3.99
N CYS A 207 -5.25 -2.63 -4.06
CA CYS A 207 -4.96 -3.91 -4.71
C CYS A 207 -5.68 -5.08 -4.01
N LEU A 208 -5.68 -5.10 -2.68
CA LEU A 208 -6.35 -6.16 -1.91
C LEU A 208 -7.87 -6.12 -2.10
N LEU A 209 -8.47 -4.92 -2.05
CA LEU A 209 -9.90 -4.75 -2.30
C LEU A 209 -10.31 -5.25 -3.68
N HIS A 210 -9.56 -4.90 -4.72
CA HIS A 210 -9.82 -5.36 -6.07
C HIS A 210 -9.74 -6.89 -6.17
N GLN A 211 -8.66 -7.48 -5.66
CA GLN A 211 -8.47 -8.94 -5.63
C GLN A 211 -9.59 -9.64 -4.85
N GLN A 212 -10.01 -9.09 -3.73
CA GLN A 212 -11.12 -9.65 -2.94
C GLN A 212 -12.45 -9.61 -3.70
N CYS A 213 -12.75 -8.49 -4.39
CA CYS A 213 -13.95 -8.37 -5.21
C CYS A 213 -13.96 -9.37 -6.36
N VAL A 214 -12.83 -9.51 -7.07
CA VAL A 214 -12.67 -10.49 -8.16
C VAL A 214 -12.78 -11.92 -7.64
N ALA A 215 -12.10 -12.24 -6.54
CA ALA A 215 -12.17 -13.57 -5.92
C ALA A 215 -13.60 -13.96 -5.55
N ARG A 216 -14.37 -13.04 -4.96
CA ARG A 216 -15.81 -13.26 -4.66
C ARG A 216 -16.62 -13.48 -5.92
N LYS A 217 -16.41 -12.67 -6.96
CA LYS A 217 -17.13 -12.79 -8.24
C LYS A 217 -16.95 -14.16 -8.91
N TYR A 218 -15.75 -14.71 -8.83
CA TYR A 218 -15.38 -15.96 -9.50
C TYR A 218 -15.27 -17.18 -8.57
N GLY A 219 -15.63 -17.03 -7.29
CA GLY A 219 -15.63 -18.14 -6.33
C GLY A 219 -14.24 -18.67 -5.98
N VAL A 220 -13.20 -17.83 -6.03
CA VAL A 220 -11.84 -18.17 -5.62
C VAL A 220 -11.70 -17.96 -4.12
N ASP A 221 -11.26 -18.99 -3.38
CA ASP A 221 -11.12 -18.94 -1.93
C ASP A 221 -9.80 -18.29 -1.51
N ILE A 222 -9.82 -16.96 -1.35
CA ILE A 222 -8.74 -16.19 -0.75
C ILE A 222 -9.28 -15.23 0.30
N LYS A 223 -8.48 -14.98 1.33
CA LYS A 223 -8.71 -13.95 2.35
C LYS A 223 -7.60 -12.91 2.24
N THR A 224 -7.99 -11.65 2.19
CA THR A 224 -7.03 -10.53 2.06
C THR A 224 -6.92 -9.79 3.39
N TYR A 225 -5.70 -9.53 3.82
CA TYR A 225 -5.37 -8.75 5.00
C TYR A 225 -4.41 -7.63 4.61
N TYR A 226 -4.75 -6.41 4.99
CA TYR A 226 -3.81 -5.31 4.84
C TYR A 226 -2.60 -5.53 5.75
N ILE A 227 -1.41 -5.15 5.31
CA ILE A 227 -0.18 -5.47 6.05
C ILE A 227 -0.23 -5.02 7.50
N ALA A 228 -0.76 -3.82 7.79
CA ALA A 228 -0.84 -3.32 9.15
C ALA A 228 -1.77 -4.15 10.06
N GLU A 229 -2.77 -4.84 9.52
CA GLU A 229 -3.62 -5.75 10.30
C GLU A 229 -2.80 -6.93 10.81
N ILE A 230 -1.92 -7.49 9.96
CA ILE A 230 -1.03 -8.59 10.32
C ILE A 230 0.02 -8.11 11.34
N LEU A 231 0.69 -6.98 11.05
CA LEU A 231 1.75 -6.44 11.92
C LEU A 231 1.21 -5.94 13.27
N ASN A 232 -0.07 -5.57 13.36
CA ASN A 232 -0.71 -5.18 14.61
C ASN A 232 -1.25 -6.37 15.42
N GLY A 233 -1.38 -7.55 14.80
CA GLY A 233 -1.95 -8.74 15.41
C GLY A 233 -3.48 -8.79 15.37
N ASP A 234 -4.12 -8.00 14.49
CA ASP A 234 -5.59 -7.90 14.38
C ASP A 234 -6.18 -8.88 13.34
N ALA A 235 -5.32 -9.52 12.56
CA ALA A 235 -5.70 -10.36 11.42
C ALA A 235 -6.08 -11.80 11.83
N ILE A 236 -7.11 -11.98 12.67
CA ILE A 236 -7.66 -13.30 13.03
C ILE A 236 -9.18 -13.26 12.97
#